data_a4ea83fcc9f808d078c46639eee0a9bb
#
_entry.id   a4ea83fcc9f808d078c46639eee0a9bb
#
_cell.length_a   1.000
_cell.length_b   1.000
_cell.length_c   1.000
_cell.angle_alpha   90.00
_cell.angle_beta   90.00
_cell.angle_gamma   90.00
#
_symmetry.space_group_name_H-M   'P 1'
#
loop_
_entity.id
_entity.type
_entity.pdbx_description
1 polymer ?
#
loop_
_entity_poly.entity_id
_entity_poly.type
_entity_poly.pdbx_seq_one_letter_code
_entity_poly.pdbx_strand_id
1 'polypeptide(L)'
;FKSNFFSSINKKKTDLEEQLIDQQLKSEFIDSTLPTRESRDVQAKLHPISFTINEIFSILNGMGLSYEEGPDVENDFYNFTALNIPKNHPARQMHDTFYLDSIDKKNHVLRTHTSPVQIRSLEKNKLPLKIFAPGRTYRCDSDITHTPMFHQVEGLIVDTNINFGNLKWFLEYFCKKFFNKNDLKLRFRPSYFPFTEPSAEVDINCKIESGKIHLGEGNQWMEILGCGMVHPEVFNLSGINQKNIKGFAFGMGIE
;
A
#
# COMPACT_ATOMS: atom_id res chain seq x y z
N PHE A 1 56.35 4.00 -63.72
CA PHE A 1 55.65 2.76 -63.65
C PHE A 1 55.11 2.49 -62.19
N LYS A 2 55.98 2.60 -61.20
CA LYS A 2 55.62 2.29 -59.77
C LYS A 2 54.57 3.25 -59.20
N SER A 3 54.63 4.52 -59.52
CA SER A 3 53.71 5.56 -59.08
C SER A 3 52.29 5.34 -59.63
N ASN A 4 52.17 5.06 -60.92
CA ASN A 4 50.84 4.77 -61.54
C ASN A 4 50.17 3.49 -61.01
N PHE A 5 51.02 2.47 -60.67
CA PHE A 5 50.53 1.25 -60.10
C PHE A 5 49.95 1.45 -58.69
N PHE A 6 50.67 2.19 -57.83
CA PHE A 6 50.16 2.50 -56.49
C PHE A 6 48.91 3.40 -56.55
N SER A 7 48.83 4.32 -57.47
CA SER A 7 47.64 5.17 -57.67
C SER A 7 46.41 4.31 -58.05
N SER A 8 46.61 3.36 -58.99
CA SER A 8 45.53 2.44 -59.42
C SER A 8 45.06 1.53 -58.30
N ILE A 9 45.97 1.00 -57.45
CA ILE A 9 45.62 0.19 -56.30
C ILE A 9 44.80 1.00 -55.28
N ASN A 10 45.29 2.22 -54.94
CA ASN A 10 44.58 3.07 -53.98
C ASN A 10 43.19 3.42 -54.50
N LYS A 11 43.07 3.78 -55.77
CA LYS A 11 41.75 4.04 -56.37
C LYS A 11 40.80 2.84 -56.24
N LYS A 12 41.28 1.65 -56.58
CA LYS A 12 40.50 0.42 -56.51
C LYS A 12 40.09 0.07 -55.07
N LYS A 13 40.98 0.36 -54.10
CA LYS A 13 40.73 0.18 -52.68
C LYS A 13 39.58 1.09 -52.23
N THR A 14 39.65 2.41 -52.56
CA THR A 14 38.59 3.39 -52.23
C THR A 14 37.27 2.99 -52.86
N ASP A 15 37.25 2.61 -54.15
CA ASP A 15 36.04 2.15 -54.84
C ASP A 15 35.40 0.91 -54.18
N LEU A 16 36.22 -0.01 -53.66
CA LEU A 16 35.72 -1.17 -52.91
C LEU A 16 35.22 -0.82 -51.52
N GLU A 17 35.85 0.10 -50.81
CA GLU A 17 35.40 0.60 -49.52
C GLU A 17 34.06 1.36 -49.65
N GLU A 18 33.91 2.20 -50.69
CA GLU A 18 32.64 2.86 -50.98
C GLU A 18 31.51 1.82 -51.32
N GLN A 19 31.80 0.80 -52.11
CA GLN A 19 30.83 -0.25 -52.41
C GLN A 19 30.41 -1.05 -51.19
N LEU A 20 31.33 -1.32 -50.25
CA LEU A 20 31.03 -1.96 -48.97
C LEU A 20 30.12 -1.11 -48.09
N ILE A 21 30.43 0.20 -48.01
CA ILE A 21 29.58 1.16 -47.27
C ILE A 21 28.19 1.24 -47.87
N ASP A 22 28.06 1.33 -49.20
CA ASP A 22 26.79 1.37 -49.89
C ASP A 22 25.95 0.07 -49.69
N GLN A 23 26.63 -1.08 -49.64
CA GLN A 23 25.95 -2.34 -49.32
C GLN A 23 25.47 -2.38 -47.86
N GLN A 24 26.25 -1.90 -46.93
CA GLN A 24 25.86 -1.80 -45.52
C GLN A 24 24.68 -0.85 -45.36
N LEU A 25 24.75 0.34 -45.93
CA LEU A 25 23.67 1.32 -45.88
C LEU A 25 22.36 0.80 -46.49
N LYS A 26 22.45 -0.01 -47.55
CA LYS A 26 21.25 -0.65 -48.13
C LYS A 26 20.65 -1.75 -47.24
N SER A 27 21.53 -2.47 -46.51
CA SER A 27 21.08 -3.51 -45.58
C SER A 27 20.53 -2.96 -44.25
N GLU A 28 20.99 -1.76 -43.86
CA GLU A 28 20.61 -1.03 -42.65
C GLU A 28 19.52 0.01 -42.92
N PHE A 29 18.74 -0.15 -43.98
CA PHE A 29 17.67 0.77 -44.32
C PHE A 29 16.64 0.82 -43.19
N ILE A 30 16.56 1.96 -42.52
CA ILE A 30 15.55 2.28 -41.52
C ILE A 30 14.57 3.26 -42.20
N ASP A 31 13.32 2.83 -42.31
CA ASP A 31 12.25 3.72 -42.79
C ASP A 31 11.98 4.82 -41.76
N SER A 32 12.50 6.01 -42.03
CA SER A 32 12.34 7.17 -41.15
C SER A 32 10.90 7.73 -41.13
N THR A 33 10.00 7.23 -41.99
CA THR A 33 8.58 7.58 -42.00
C THR A 33 7.77 6.75 -41.01
N LEU A 34 8.34 5.64 -40.51
CA LEU A 34 7.70 4.86 -39.47
C LEU A 34 7.72 5.64 -38.14
N PRO A 35 6.60 5.63 -37.39
CA PRO A 35 6.58 6.24 -36.09
C PRO A 35 7.65 5.62 -35.19
N THR A 36 8.42 6.43 -34.49
CA THR A 36 9.53 6.02 -33.59
C THR A 36 9.08 5.12 -32.43
N ARG A 37 7.79 5.03 -32.23
CA ARG A 37 7.17 4.03 -31.37
C ARG A 37 6.08 3.36 -32.18
N GLU A 38 6.19 2.04 -32.39
CA GLU A 38 5.00 1.29 -32.76
C GLU A 38 3.93 1.70 -31.75
N SER A 39 2.80 2.16 -32.25
CA SER A 39 1.57 2.23 -31.47
C SER A 39 1.09 0.79 -31.26
N ARG A 40 1.90 0.00 -30.51
CA ARG A 40 1.32 -1.15 -29.87
C ARG A 40 0.24 -0.54 -29.00
N ASP A 41 -0.97 -1.04 -29.13
CA ASP A 41 -1.95 -1.01 -28.05
C ASP A 41 -1.38 -1.77 -26.84
N VAL A 42 -0.28 -1.27 -26.33
CA VAL A 42 0.21 -1.65 -25.00
C VAL A 42 -0.78 -0.96 -24.09
N GLN A 43 -1.89 -1.63 -23.81
CA GLN A 43 -2.68 -1.28 -22.64
C GLN A 43 -1.69 -1.22 -21.50
N ALA A 44 -1.38 -0.01 -21.05
CA ALA A 44 -0.51 0.21 -19.93
C ALA A 44 -1.13 -0.55 -18.76
N LYS A 45 -0.44 -1.58 -18.28
CA LYS A 45 -0.90 -2.36 -17.13
C LYS A 45 -0.50 -1.60 -15.87
N LEU A 46 -1.46 -1.38 -15.00
CA LEU A 46 -1.18 -0.83 -13.68
C LEU A 46 -0.32 -1.82 -12.87
N HIS A 47 0.54 -1.28 -12.03
CA HIS A 47 1.25 -2.10 -11.05
C HIS A 47 0.24 -2.85 -10.16
N PRO A 48 0.46 -4.11 -9.77
CA PRO A 48 -0.49 -4.87 -8.95
C PRO A 48 -0.95 -4.14 -7.69
N ILE A 49 -0.05 -3.49 -6.96
CA ILE A 49 -0.39 -2.69 -5.78
C ILE A 49 -1.36 -1.54 -6.14
N SER A 50 -1.08 -0.80 -7.22
CA SER A 50 -1.96 0.29 -7.65
C SER A 50 -3.34 -0.23 -8.07
N PHE A 51 -3.39 -1.38 -8.73
CA PHE A 51 -4.64 -2.04 -9.08
C PHE A 51 -5.44 -2.41 -7.83
N THR A 52 -4.78 -3.06 -6.85
CA THR A 52 -5.41 -3.47 -5.57
C THR A 52 -5.91 -2.27 -4.77
N ILE A 53 -5.11 -1.19 -4.69
CA ILE A 53 -5.52 0.06 -4.02
C ILE A 53 -6.77 0.65 -4.69
N ASN A 54 -6.82 0.70 -6.02
CA ASN A 54 -7.97 1.23 -6.75
C ASN A 54 -9.23 0.39 -6.53
N GLU A 55 -9.10 -0.93 -6.43
CA GLU A 55 -10.22 -1.83 -6.12
C GLU A 55 -10.73 -1.61 -4.69
N ILE A 56 -9.84 -1.56 -3.70
CA ILE A 56 -10.16 -1.24 -2.31
C ILE A 56 -10.85 0.14 -2.22
N PHE A 57 -10.29 1.15 -2.93
CA PHE A 57 -10.85 2.49 -3.00
C PHE A 57 -12.30 2.45 -3.51
N SER A 58 -12.54 1.77 -4.62
CA SER A 58 -13.87 1.66 -5.22
C SER A 58 -14.88 1.04 -4.27
N ILE A 59 -14.49 -0.02 -3.55
CA ILE A 59 -15.36 -0.72 -2.60
C ILE A 59 -15.65 0.16 -1.38
N LEU A 60 -14.61 0.70 -0.71
CA LEU A 60 -14.78 1.48 0.52
C LEU A 60 -15.51 2.80 0.27
N ASN A 61 -15.22 3.47 -0.85
CA ASN A 61 -15.97 4.66 -1.26
C ASN A 61 -17.44 4.33 -1.55
N GLY A 62 -17.72 3.20 -2.20
CA GLY A 62 -19.07 2.69 -2.42
C GLY A 62 -19.80 2.32 -1.13
N MET A 63 -19.08 2.02 -0.04
CA MET A 63 -19.61 1.80 1.32
C MET A 63 -19.76 3.11 2.12
N GLY A 64 -19.48 4.26 1.52
CA GLY A 64 -19.67 5.58 2.10
C GLY A 64 -18.50 6.09 2.95
N LEU A 65 -17.30 5.56 2.77
CA LEU A 65 -16.09 6.11 3.38
C LEU A 65 -15.44 7.13 2.43
N SER A 66 -14.89 8.19 2.99
CA SER A 66 -14.11 9.20 2.28
C SER A 66 -12.62 8.85 2.34
N TYR A 67 -11.91 9.10 1.26
CA TYR A 67 -10.46 8.98 1.20
C TYR A 67 -9.77 10.14 1.93
N GLU A 68 -8.77 9.82 2.72
CA GLU A 68 -7.92 10.79 3.43
C GLU A 68 -6.44 10.43 3.27
N GLU A 69 -5.60 11.45 3.23
CA GLU A 69 -4.14 11.33 3.10
C GLU A 69 -3.40 11.92 4.30
N GLY A 70 -2.19 11.43 4.51
CA GLY A 70 -1.27 11.99 5.49
C GLY A 70 0.20 11.83 5.08
N PRO A 71 1.10 12.55 5.73
CA PRO A 71 2.52 12.53 5.42
C PRO A 71 3.16 11.18 5.78
N ASP A 72 4.19 10.79 5.03
CA ASP A 72 5.02 9.61 5.36
C ASP A 72 5.94 9.87 6.56
N VAL A 73 6.36 11.12 6.75
CA VAL A 73 7.16 11.58 7.91
C VAL A 73 6.22 12.13 8.95
N GLU A 74 6.17 11.49 10.10
CA GLU A 74 5.29 11.86 11.20
C GLU A 74 6.07 12.19 12.47
N ASN A 75 5.44 12.88 13.40
CA ASN A 75 5.99 13.03 14.73
C ASN A 75 5.54 11.90 15.65
N ASP A 76 6.26 11.71 16.75
CA ASP A 76 5.98 10.69 17.77
C ASP A 76 4.55 10.76 18.32
N PHE A 77 3.99 11.97 18.44
CA PHE A 77 2.63 12.14 18.95
C PHE A 77 1.59 11.43 18.10
N TYR A 78 1.55 11.71 16.80
CA TYR A 78 0.57 11.12 15.88
C TYR A 78 0.83 9.62 15.62
N ASN A 79 2.12 9.24 15.52
CA ASN A 79 2.45 7.85 15.22
C ASN A 79 2.25 6.90 16.40
N PHE A 80 2.32 7.41 17.64
CA PHE A 80 2.28 6.57 18.82
C PHE A 80 1.40 7.11 19.96
N THR A 81 1.69 8.32 20.46
CA THR A 81 1.07 8.80 21.70
C THR A 81 -0.44 8.94 21.57
N ALA A 82 -0.92 9.58 20.51
CA ALA A 82 -2.36 9.77 20.26
C ALA A 82 -3.11 8.45 19.98
N LEU A 83 -2.38 7.39 19.67
CA LEU A 83 -2.90 6.03 19.48
C LEU A 83 -2.81 5.17 20.74
N ASN A 84 -2.66 5.80 21.90
CA ASN A 84 -2.55 5.10 23.19
C ASN A 84 -1.38 4.09 23.26
N ILE A 85 -0.33 4.29 22.45
CA ILE A 85 0.88 3.46 22.49
C ILE A 85 1.83 4.04 23.54
N PRO A 86 2.11 3.33 24.67
CA PRO A 86 2.92 3.85 25.74
C PRO A 86 4.41 3.98 25.34
N LYS A 87 5.15 4.84 26.08
CA LYS A 87 6.56 5.14 25.77
C LYS A 87 7.49 3.92 25.79
N ASN A 88 7.18 2.93 26.62
CA ASN A 88 7.95 1.69 26.75
C ASN A 88 7.46 0.56 25.84
N HIS A 89 6.56 0.82 24.90
CA HIS A 89 6.07 -0.19 23.96
C HIS A 89 7.17 -0.62 22.99
N PRO A 90 7.32 -1.92 22.68
CA PRO A 90 8.35 -2.42 21.77
C PRO A 90 8.36 -1.72 20.39
N ALA A 91 7.20 -1.45 19.81
CA ALA A 91 7.08 -0.77 18.53
C ALA A 91 7.72 0.64 18.47
N ARG A 92 8.08 1.25 19.63
CA ARG A 92 8.81 2.52 19.67
C ARG A 92 10.33 2.33 19.72
N GLN A 93 10.83 1.11 19.71
CA GLN A 93 12.27 0.86 19.78
C GLN A 93 12.92 1.14 18.42
N MET A 94 14.17 1.59 18.43
CA MET A 94 14.92 1.97 17.22
C MET A 94 15.12 0.82 16.23
N HIS A 95 15.03 -0.43 16.68
CA HIS A 95 15.13 -1.59 15.82
C HIS A 95 13.81 -1.93 15.10
N ASP A 96 12.68 -1.33 15.50
CA ASP A 96 11.37 -1.55 14.85
C ASP A 96 10.89 -0.33 14.08
N THR A 97 11.41 0.87 14.38
CA THR A 97 10.95 2.15 13.79
C THR A 97 12.12 2.97 13.25
N PHE A 98 11.97 3.50 12.05
CA PHE A 98 12.92 4.45 11.46
C PHE A 98 12.75 5.84 12.07
N TYR A 99 13.65 6.23 12.95
CA TYR A 99 13.75 7.58 13.49
C TYR A 99 14.59 8.44 12.57
N LEU A 100 14.15 9.67 12.33
CA LEU A 100 14.86 10.64 11.51
C LEU A 100 15.60 11.62 12.43
N ASP A 101 16.82 11.97 12.06
CA ASP A 101 17.57 13.01 12.77
C ASP A 101 16.78 14.32 12.73
N SER A 102 16.52 14.88 13.89
CA SER A 102 15.63 16.02 14.01
C SER A 102 16.29 17.31 13.56
N ILE A 103 15.73 17.94 12.54
CA ILE A 103 16.05 19.32 12.14
C ILE A 103 15.59 20.31 13.23
N ASP A 104 14.49 19.98 13.96
CA ASP A 104 13.81 20.90 14.89
C ASP A 104 13.75 20.40 16.35
N LYS A 105 14.63 19.52 16.78
CA LYS A 105 14.59 18.87 18.13
C LYS A 105 13.30 18.09 18.40
N LYS A 106 12.50 17.79 17.40
CA LYS A 106 11.30 16.93 17.49
C LYS A 106 11.64 15.55 16.93
N ASN A 107 11.24 14.51 17.64
CA ASN A 107 11.42 13.14 17.16
C ASN A 107 10.46 12.90 15.98
N HIS A 108 11.01 12.87 14.78
CA HIS A 108 10.29 12.47 13.58
C HIS A 108 10.58 11.01 13.27
N VAL A 109 9.59 10.34 12.72
CA VAL A 109 9.67 8.94 12.30
C VAL A 109 9.09 8.76 10.91
N LEU A 110 9.55 7.75 10.18
CA LEU A 110 8.76 7.22 9.08
C LEU A 110 7.58 6.46 9.69
N ARG A 111 6.36 6.79 9.28
CA ARG A 111 5.15 6.21 9.88
C ARG A 111 5.14 4.69 9.77
N THR A 112 4.86 4.01 10.88
CA THR A 112 4.83 2.55 10.98
C THR A 112 3.48 1.93 10.58
N HIS A 113 2.48 2.76 10.42
CA HIS A 113 1.10 2.45 10.01
C HIS A 113 0.43 3.73 9.47
N THR A 114 -0.75 3.61 8.89
CA THR A 114 -1.50 4.77 8.36
C THR A 114 -2.44 5.40 9.40
N SER A 115 -2.49 4.89 10.64
CA SER A 115 -3.33 5.42 11.74
C SER A 115 -3.12 6.91 12.09
N PRO A 116 -1.93 7.54 11.90
CA PRO A 116 -1.79 8.98 12.08
C PRO A 116 -2.82 9.81 11.30
N VAL A 117 -3.22 9.33 10.12
CA VAL A 117 -4.27 9.99 9.31
C VAL A 117 -5.60 9.99 10.04
N GLN A 118 -5.94 8.92 10.76
CA GLN A 118 -7.17 8.82 11.55
C GLN A 118 -7.19 9.89 12.65
N ILE A 119 -6.09 10.08 13.38
CA ILE A 119 -5.97 11.11 14.43
C ILE A 119 -6.12 12.51 13.82
N ARG A 120 -5.41 12.80 12.73
CA ARG A 120 -5.50 14.08 12.03
C ARG A 120 -6.92 14.36 11.51
N SER A 121 -7.61 13.34 11.07
CA SER A 121 -9.00 13.47 10.61
C SER A 121 -9.97 13.69 11.77
N LEU A 122 -9.76 13.07 12.93
CA LEU A 122 -10.53 13.31 14.14
C LEU A 122 -10.38 14.75 14.65
N GLU A 123 -9.18 15.34 14.56
CA GLU A 123 -8.92 16.73 14.95
C GLU A 123 -9.55 17.75 14.01
N LYS A 124 -9.63 17.46 12.71
CA LYS A 124 -10.06 18.41 11.67
C LYS A 124 -11.54 18.36 11.36
N ASN A 125 -12.14 17.18 11.40
CA ASN A 125 -13.47 16.93 10.86
C ASN A 125 -14.54 16.87 11.95
N LYS A 126 -15.76 17.23 11.57
CA LYS A 126 -16.94 17.06 12.42
C LYS A 126 -17.40 15.59 12.36
N LEU A 127 -17.95 15.12 13.47
CA LEU A 127 -18.61 13.82 13.55
C LEU A 127 -20.04 13.88 12.96
N PRO A 128 -20.55 12.80 12.37
CA PRO A 128 -19.93 11.48 12.19
C PRO A 128 -18.79 11.48 11.16
N LEU A 129 -17.79 10.60 11.36
CA LEU A 129 -16.62 10.49 10.50
C LEU A 129 -16.52 9.05 9.94
N LYS A 130 -16.31 8.95 8.63
CA LYS A 130 -16.11 7.68 7.93
C LYS A 130 -15.01 7.86 6.89
N ILE A 131 -13.83 7.35 7.17
CA ILE A 131 -12.65 7.55 6.33
C ILE A 131 -11.88 6.26 6.12
N PHE A 132 -11.08 6.24 5.06
CA PHE A 132 -10.01 5.26 4.86
C PHE A 132 -8.76 5.95 4.32
N ALA A 133 -7.60 5.42 4.69
CA ALA A 133 -6.30 5.98 4.38
C ALA A 133 -5.35 4.89 3.87
N PRO A 134 -5.20 4.72 2.55
CA PRO A 134 -4.14 3.92 1.98
C PRO A 134 -2.82 4.69 2.02
N GLY A 135 -1.71 3.98 2.14
CA GLY A 135 -0.41 4.62 2.07
C GLY A 135 0.76 3.70 2.37
N ARG A 136 1.96 4.22 2.13
CA ARG A 136 3.20 3.54 2.48
C ARG A 136 3.41 3.57 3.98
N THR A 137 3.96 2.49 4.50
CA THR A 137 4.35 2.32 5.90
C THR A 137 5.75 1.74 5.96
N TYR A 138 6.44 1.96 7.08
CA TYR A 138 7.87 1.68 7.19
C TYR A 138 8.17 1.00 8.51
N ARG A 139 8.85 -0.15 8.47
CA ARG A 139 9.30 -0.88 9.65
C ARG A 139 10.71 -1.39 9.44
N CYS A 140 11.51 -1.42 10.50
CA CYS A 140 12.89 -1.92 10.42
C CYS A 140 12.99 -3.44 10.32
N ASP A 141 11.91 -4.11 9.91
CA ASP A 141 11.92 -5.55 9.69
C ASP A 141 12.87 -5.91 8.53
N SER A 142 13.71 -6.90 8.77
CA SER A 142 14.72 -7.34 7.79
C SER A 142 14.81 -8.86 7.80
N ASP A 143 13.78 -9.52 7.24
CA ASP A 143 13.79 -10.95 6.99
C ASP A 143 13.39 -11.28 5.54
N ILE A 144 13.35 -12.57 5.21
CA ILE A 144 13.07 -13.03 3.83
C ILE A 144 11.62 -12.70 3.40
N THR A 145 10.72 -12.47 4.35
CA THR A 145 9.27 -12.30 4.13
C THR A 145 8.80 -10.87 4.29
N HIS A 146 9.62 -9.99 4.88
CA HIS A 146 9.26 -8.61 5.17
C HIS A 146 10.17 -7.63 4.42
N THR A 147 9.56 -6.60 3.85
CA THR A 147 10.28 -5.46 3.27
C THR A 147 10.20 -4.27 4.22
N PRO A 148 11.25 -3.42 4.30
CA PRO A 148 11.23 -2.25 5.19
C PRO A 148 10.17 -1.21 4.82
N MET A 149 9.61 -1.27 3.64
CA MET A 149 8.48 -0.46 3.18
C MET A 149 7.42 -1.37 2.57
N PHE A 150 6.17 -1.19 2.97
CA PHE A 150 5.00 -1.88 2.43
C PHE A 150 3.80 -0.93 2.40
N HIS A 151 2.74 -1.33 1.72
CA HIS A 151 1.51 -0.55 1.64
C HIS A 151 0.46 -1.09 2.60
N GLN A 152 -0.26 -0.18 3.23
CA GLN A 152 -1.33 -0.49 4.17
C GLN A 152 -2.56 0.36 3.86
N VAL A 153 -3.74 -0.18 4.10
CA VAL A 153 -4.99 0.57 4.14
C VAL A 153 -5.59 0.43 5.51
N GLU A 154 -5.90 1.55 6.14
CA GLU A 154 -6.67 1.59 7.37
C GLU A 154 -7.97 2.35 7.18
N GLY A 155 -8.99 1.97 7.93
CA GLY A 155 -10.28 2.66 7.95
C GLY A 155 -10.74 2.96 9.36
N LEU A 156 -11.45 4.07 9.49
CA LEU A 156 -12.06 4.53 10.74
C LEU A 156 -13.50 4.96 10.49
N ILE A 157 -14.40 4.44 11.30
CA ILE A 157 -15.80 4.87 11.32
C ILE A 157 -16.18 5.28 12.74
N VAL A 158 -16.66 6.51 12.90
CA VAL A 158 -17.03 7.10 14.19
C VAL A 158 -18.44 7.68 14.11
N ASP A 159 -19.30 7.23 15.01
CA ASP A 159 -20.68 7.68 15.13
C ASP A 159 -21.23 7.38 16.55
N THR A 160 -22.44 7.84 16.86
CA THR A 160 -23.09 7.60 18.15
C THR A 160 -23.65 6.18 18.32
N ASN A 161 -24.05 5.51 17.24
CA ASN A 161 -24.76 4.22 17.26
C ASN A 161 -23.92 3.07 16.68
N ILE A 162 -22.65 3.01 17.05
CA ILE A 162 -21.71 1.99 16.55
C ILE A 162 -21.44 0.94 17.63
N ASN A 163 -21.35 -0.32 17.21
CA ASN A 163 -20.99 -1.45 18.03
C ASN A 163 -20.15 -2.48 17.25
N PHE A 164 -19.66 -3.48 17.94
CA PHE A 164 -18.83 -4.53 17.34
C PHE A 164 -19.56 -5.35 16.26
N GLY A 165 -20.88 -5.47 16.33
CA GLY A 165 -21.69 -6.10 15.29
C GLY A 165 -21.65 -5.33 13.96
N ASN A 166 -21.64 -3.99 14.02
CA ASN A 166 -21.46 -3.15 12.82
C ASN A 166 -20.09 -3.38 12.18
N LEU A 167 -19.03 -3.46 12.99
CA LEU A 167 -17.67 -3.78 12.52
C LEU A 167 -17.65 -5.15 11.81
N LYS A 168 -18.21 -6.18 12.42
CA LYS A 168 -18.28 -7.52 11.80
C LYS A 168 -18.99 -7.50 10.47
N TRP A 169 -20.18 -6.92 10.42
CA TRP A 169 -20.96 -6.81 9.18
C TRP A 169 -20.17 -6.05 8.09
N PHE A 170 -19.55 -4.94 8.46
CA PHE A 170 -18.77 -4.11 7.55
C PHE A 170 -17.63 -4.89 6.91
N LEU A 171 -16.83 -5.60 7.73
CA LEU A 171 -15.70 -6.39 7.27
C LEU A 171 -16.13 -7.62 6.46
N GLU A 172 -17.20 -8.30 6.85
CA GLU A 172 -17.77 -9.41 6.07
C GLU A 172 -18.22 -8.94 4.68
N TYR A 173 -18.90 -7.81 4.59
CA TYR A 173 -19.32 -7.23 3.33
C TYR A 173 -18.12 -6.85 2.46
N PHE A 174 -17.15 -6.14 3.04
CA PHE A 174 -15.92 -5.74 2.35
C PHE A 174 -15.18 -6.95 1.78
N CYS A 175 -14.88 -7.95 2.61
CA CYS A 175 -14.13 -9.13 2.19
C CYS A 175 -14.84 -9.91 1.09
N LYS A 176 -16.16 -10.13 1.21
CA LYS A 176 -16.94 -10.82 0.16
C LYS A 176 -16.90 -10.06 -1.17
N LYS A 177 -16.95 -8.76 -1.13
CA LYS A 177 -16.86 -7.91 -2.34
C LYS A 177 -15.47 -7.93 -2.94
N PHE A 178 -14.44 -7.75 -2.12
CA PHE A 178 -13.05 -7.67 -2.56
C PHE A 178 -12.56 -9.00 -3.17
N PHE A 179 -12.84 -10.12 -2.51
CA PHE A 179 -12.48 -11.44 -3.02
C PHE A 179 -13.48 -12.02 -4.04
N ASN A 180 -14.58 -11.30 -4.30
CA ASN A 180 -15.66 -11.72 -5.18
C ASN A 180 -16.20 -13.13 -4.86
N LYS A 181 -16.38 -13.41 -3.54
CA LYS A 181 -16.85 -14.70 -3.03
C LYS A 181 -17.93 -14.52 -1.96
N ASN A 182 -19.16 -14.91 -2.26
CA ASN A 182 -20.30 -14.76 -1.35
C ASN A 182 -20.28 -15.75 -0.18
N ASP A 183 -19.63 -16.90 -0.35
CA ASP A 183 -19.51 -18.00 0.61
C ASP A 183 -18.27 -17.91 1.50
N LEU A 184 -17.49 -16.83 1.36
CA LEU A 184 -16.32 -16.58 2.19
C LEU A 184 -16.68 -16.53 3.66
N LYS A 185 -16.01 -17.37 4.47
CA LYS A 185 -16.19 -17.40 5.92
C LYS A 185 -15.08 -16.58 6.59
N LEU A 186 -15.49 -15.69 7.49
CA LEU A 186 -14.58 -14.93 8.32
C LEU A 186 -14.58 -15.47 9.75
N ARG A 187 -13.39 -15.51 10.35
CA ARG A 187 -13.19 -15.84 11.75
C ARG A 187 -12.55 -14.65 12.45
N PHE A 188 -13.19 -14.19 13.52
CA PHE A 188 -12.67 -13.12 14.37
C PHE A 188 -12.01 -13.76 15.59
N ARG A 189 -10.70 -13.60 15.71
CA ARG A 189 -9.92 -14.06 16.87
C ARG A 189 -9.65 -12.88 17.80
N PRO A 190 -9.88 -12.99 19.12
CA PRO A 190 -9.46 -11.97 20.04
C PRO A 190 -7.97 -11.67 19.91
N SER A 191 -7.63 -10.38 19.90
CA SER A 191 -6.26 -9.89 19.84
C SER A 191 -6.10 -8.66 20.74
N TYR A 192 -4.92 -8.08 20.77
CA TYR A 192 -4.63 -6.88 21.52
C TYR A 192 -3.94 -5.84 20.67
N PHE A 193 -4.55 -4.64 20.58
CA PHE A 193 -3.93 -3.44 20.04
C PHE A 193 -4.13 -2.28 21.02
N PRO A 194 -3.13 -1.43 21.29
CA PRO A 194 -3.25 -0.36 22.28
C PRO A 194 -4.37 0.65 21.99
N PHE A 195 -4.71 0.82 20.71
CA PHE A 195 -5.67 1.82 20.21
C PHE A 195 -7.09 1.27 20.02
N THR A 196 -7.33 -0.01 20.30
CA THR A 196 -8.68 -0.63 20.20
C THR A 196 -8.99 -1.54 21.38
N GLU A 197 -10.28 -1.57 21.81
CA GLU A 197 -10.82 -2.44 22.84
C GLU A 197 -12.34 -2.61 22.68
N PRO A 198 -12.84 -3.83 22.39
CA PRO A 198 -12.11 -5.06 22.10
C PRO A 198 -11.42 -5.01 20.73
N SER A 199 -10.31 -5.76 20.64
CA SER A 199 -9.53 -5.95 19.42
C SER A 199 -9.71 -7.35 18.88
N ALA A 200 -9.60 -7.51 17.56
CA ALA A 200 -9.64 -8.81 16.89
C ALA A 200 -8.75 -8.82 15.66
N GLU A 201 -8.21 -9.98 15.36
CA GLU A 201 -7.65 -10.33 14.06
C GLU A 201 -8.70 -11.08 13.24
N VAL A 202 -8.71 -10.86 11.93
CA VAL A 202 -9.67 -11.47 11.03
C VAL A 202 -8.98 -12.40 10.08
N ASP A 203 -9.43 -13.65 10.09
CA ASP A 203 -8.98 -14.68 9.18
C ASP A 203 -10.08 -15.02 8.18
N ILE A 204 -9.67 -15.42 6.98
CA ILE A 204 -10.55 -16.00 5.97
C ILE A 204 -10.23 -17.48 5.77
N ASN A 205 -11.26 -18.29 5.47
CA ASN A 205 -11.05 -19.69 5.16
C ASN A 205 -10.37 -19.87 3.80
N CYS A 206 -9.44 -20.83 3.74
CA CYS A 206 -8.72 -21.15 2.51
C CYS A 206 -8.34 -22.63 2.45
N LYS A 207 -7.91 -23.08 1.27
CA LYS A 207 -7.24 -24.34 1.01
C LYS A 207 -5.90 -24.03 0.35
N ILE A 208 -4.83 -24.56 0.89
CA ILE A 208 -3.50 -24.47 0.26
C ILE A 208 -3.17 -25.81 -0.39
N GLU A 209 -3.04 -25.83 -1.71
CA GLU A 209 -2.75 -27.03 -2.48
C GLU A 209 -1.71 -26.74 -3.55
N SER A 210 -0.60 -27.50 -3.54
CA SER A 210 0.50 -27.34 -4.50
C SER A 210 1.04 -25.90 -4.59
N GLY A 211 1.12 -25.18 -3.47
CA GLY A 211 1.59 -23.79 -3.40
C GLY A 211 0.58 -22.75 -3.90
N LYS A 212 -0.66 -23.14 -4.22
CA LYS A 212 -1.75 -22.23 -4.60
C LYS A 212 -2.73 -22.09 -3.45
N ILE A 213 -3.22 -20.86 -3.24
CA ILE A 213 -4.20 -20.54 -2.22
C ILE A 213 -5.58 -20.42 -2.89
N HIS A 214 -6.52 -21.22 -2.43
CA HIS A 214 -7.93 -21.21 -2.85
C HIS A 214 -8.76 -20.62 -1.70
N LEU A 215 -9.15 -19.36 -1.84
CA LEU A 215 -9.94 -18.64 -0.84
C LEU A 215 -11.38 -19.11 -0.84
N GLY A 216 -12.02 -19.13 0.35
CA GLY A 216 -13.39 -19.57 0.52
C GLY A 216 -13.56 -21.10 0.55
N GLU A 217 -12.49 -21.86 0.37
CA GLU A 217 -12.49 -23.32 0.33
C GLU A 217 -11.71 -23.91 1.53
N GLY A 218 -12.03 -25.15 1.89
CA GLY A 218 -11.29 -25.89 2.92
C GLY A 218 -11.46 -25.35 4.34
N ASN A 219 -10.59 -25.84 5.24
CA ASN A 219 -10.66 -25.60 6.68
C ASN A 219 -9.39 -24.90 7.23
N GLN A 220 -8.49 -24.46 6.36
CA GLN A 220 -7.36 -23.65 6.76
C GLN A 220 -7.78 -22.19 6.89
N TRP A 221 -7.01 -21.40 7.63
CA TRP A 221 -7.29 -20.01 7.91
C TRP A 221 -6.07 -19.16 7.60
N MET A 222 -6.31 -18.05 6.94
CA MET A 222 -5.30 -17.06 6.61
C MET A 222 -5.71 -15.72 7.19
N GLU A 223 -4.84 -15.14 8.01
CA GLU A 223 -5.02 -13.81 8.56
C GLU A 223 -4.92 -12.76 7.45
N ILE A 224 -5.82 -11.78 7.46
CA ILE A 224 -5.87 -10.74 6.43
C ILE A 224 -5.87 -9.33 7.00
N LEU A 225 -6.35 -9.11 8.23
CA LEU A 225 -6.43 -7.78 8.82
C LEU A 225 -6.59 -7.81 10.34
N GLY A 226 -6.22 -6.70 10.97
CA GLY A 226 -6.54 -6.39 12.36
C GLY A 226 -7.69 -5.38 12.44
N CYS A 227 -8.51 -5.46 13.49
CA CYS A 227 -9.62 -4.55 13.71
C CYS A 227 -10.01 -4.43 15.19
N GLY A 228 -10.86 -3.46 15.50
CA GLY A 228 -11.41 -3.33 16.86
C GLY A 228 -12.27 -2.09 17.04
N MET A 229 -12.90 -2.00 18.22
CA MET A 229 -13.56 -0.77 18.64
C MET A 229 -12.49 0.22 19.10
N VAL A 230 -12.58 1.46 18.68
CA VAL A 230 -11.60 2.51 19.04
C VAL A 230 -11.57 2.68 20.56
N HIS A 231 -10.38 2.63 21.14
CA HIS A 231 -10.19 2.83 22.57
C HIS A 231 -10.59 4.26 22.97
N PRO A 232 -11.32 4.47 24.08
CA PRO A 232 -11.78 5.80 24.52
C PRO A 232 -10.65 6.82 24.65
N GLU A 233 -9.45 6.39 25.06
CA GLU A 233 -8.29 7.25 25.20
C GLU A 233 -7.84 7.88 23.87
N VAL A 234 -8.04 7.20 22.74
CA VAL A 234 -7.76 7.75 21.41
C VAL A 234 -8.64 8.96 21.12
N PHE A 235 -9.92 8.91 21.49
CA PHE A 235 -10.81 10.06 21.38
C PHE A 235 -10.41 11.22 22.30
N ASN A 236 -10.07 10.92 23.56
CA ASN A 236 -9.60 11.92 24.52
C ASN A 236 -8.34 12.62 24.01
N LEU A 237 -7.35 11.88 23.54
CA LEU A 237 -6.09 12.41 23.01
C LEU A 237 -6.24 13.18 21.70
N SER A 238 -7.31 12.90 20.94
CA SER A 238 -7.71 13.65 19.73
C SER A 238 -8.63 14.85 20.03
N GLY A 239 -8.85 15.19 21.31
CA GLY A 239 -9.68 16.33 21.72
C GLY A 239 -11.20 16.11 21.62
N ILE A 240 -11.65 14.87 21.45
CA ILE A 240 -13.09 14.55 21.34
C ILE A 240 -13.64 14.14 22.71
N ASN A 241 -14.37 15.03 23.34
CA ASN A 241 -14.94 14.84 24.69
C ASN A 241 -16.45 14.51 24.70
N GLN A 242 -16.98 13.94 23.64
CA GLN A 242 -18.40 13.61 23.54
C GLN A 242 -18.70 12.24 24.17
N LYS A 243 -19.55 12.19 25.21
CA LYS A 243 -19.81 11.01 26.04
C LYS A 243 -20.40 9.79 25.32
N ASN A 244 -21.02 9.96 24.14
CA ASN A 244 -21.72 8.89 23.43
C ASN A 244 -21.08 8.50 22.09
N ILE A 245 -19.86 8.97 21.85
CA ILE A 245 -19.14 8.65 20.61
C ILE A 245 -18.49 7.29 20.74
N LYS A 246 -18.67 6.49 19.71
CA LYS A 246 -18.02 5.20 19.52
C LYS A 246 -17.43 5.14 18.11
N GLY A 247 -16.49 4.27 17.92
CA GLY A 247 -15.92 4.04 16.59
C GLY A 247 -15.35 2.65 16.47
N PHE A 248 -15.14 2.22 15.26
CA PHE A 248 -14.32 1.07 14.97
C PHE A 248 -13.28 1.39 13.90
N ALA A 249 -12.18 0.69 13.98
CA ALA A 249 -11.08 0.79 13.04
C ALA A 249 -10.65 -0.58 12.54
N PHE A 250 -10.04 -0.61 11.37
CA PHE A 250 -9.43 -1.81 10.79
C PHE A 250 -8.20 -1.40 9.98
N GLY A 251 -7.26 -2.34 9.84
CA GLY A 251 -6.05 -2.14 9.04
C GLY A 251 -5.56 -3.42 8.40
N MET A 252 -5.14 -3.34 7.13
CA MET A 252 -4.65 -4.47 6.34
C MET A 252 -3.44 -4.07 5.51
N GLY A 253 -2.49 -5.01 5.36
CA GLY A 253 -1.42 -4.94 4.35
C GLY A 253 -1.99 -5.20 2.94
N ILE A 254 -1.33 -4.66 1.92
CA ILE A 254 -1.76 -4.81 0.52
C ILE A 254 -0.96 -5.89 -0.20
N GLU A 255 0.32 -6.06 0.14
CA GLU A 255 1.25 -7.06 -0.43
C GLU A 255 0.89 -8.50 -0.08
#